data_bdf67c4c4664a7ca1d63ec9b2ed9fd8f
#
_entry.id   bdf67c4c4664a7ca1d63ec9b2ed9fd8f
#
_cell.length_a   1.000
_cell.length_b   1.000
_cell.length_c   1.000
_cell.angle_alpha   90.00
_cell.angle_beta   90.00
_cell.angle_gamma   90.00
#
_symmetry.space_group_name_H-M   'P 1'
#
loop_
_entity.id
_entity.type
_entity.pdbx_description
1 polymer ?
#
loop_
_entity_poly.entity_id
_entity_poly.type
_entity_poly.pdbx_seq_one_letter_code
_entity_poly.pdbx_strand_id
1 'polypeptide(L)'
;GKAWILGFLAMLGAGSAYLEPELMESSMSNSTEVLLGKRSAYSGMATWYDVETWKAGACGQDIDNSMHIVALNEPMYGSLNERSSWCGKKIMIANGLKTAKAVIMDACPQTKQCHHGALDMSMSLFQEFHHLVLGVFPITWWTIDDDDDDDHPSHPPEKLRLTATMQLNEFKER
;
A
#
# COMPACT_ATOMS: atom_id res chain seq x y z
N GLY A 1 26.01 63.77 52.28
CA GLY A 1 25.91 63.21 53.59
C GLY A 1 25.02 62.03 53.72
N LYS A 2 25.45 61.02 54.42
CA LYS A 2 24.80 59.86 55.02
C LYS A 2 24.68 58.59 54.16
N ALA A 3 25.65 57.74 54.41
CA ALA A 3 25.62 56.27 54.24
C ALA A 3 24.61 55.65 55.15
N TRP A 4 24.01 54.55 54.73
CA TRP A 4 23.53 53.45 55.57
C TRP A 4 23.85 52.12 54.93
N ILE A 5 24.70 51.40 55.65
CA ILE A 5 25.03 49.98 55.46
C ILE A 5 23.98 49.19 56.22
N LEU A 6 23.61 48.01 55.75
CA LEU A 6 23.12 46.82 56.44
C LEU A 6 22.25 46.02 55.44
N GLY A 7 22.33 44.77 55.28
CA GLY A 7 22.93 43.66 56.01
C GLY A 7 22.79 42.39 55.18
N PHE A 8 23.81 41.59 55.28
CA PHE A 8 23.86 40.24 54.76
C PHE A 8 22.81 39.34 55.39
N LEU A 9 22.05 38.62 54.62
CA LEU A 9 21.49 37.38 55.10
C LEU A 9 21.68 36.30 54.00
N ALA A 10 22.66 35.45 54.26
CA ALA A 10 22.87 34.22 53.52
C ALA A 10 21.80 33.23 53.93
N MET A 11 20.96 32.83 53.01
CA MET A 11 20.13 31.62 53.17
C MET A 11 20.76 30.54 52.31
N LEU A 12 21.31 29.55 53.01
CA LEU A 12 21.68 28.25 52.48
C LEU A 12 20.38 27.49 52.11
N GLY A 13 19.98 27.52 50.87
CA GLY A 13 18.95 26.66 50.28
C GLY A 13 19.60 25.40 49.76
N ALA A 14 19.31 24.27 50.37
CA ALA A 14 19.70 22.96 49.87
C ALA A 14 19.12 22.74 48.46
N GLY A 15 19.95 22.79 47.47
CA GLY A 15 19.62 22.43 46.10
C GLY A 15 19.42 20.92 46.01
N SER A 16 18.18 20.51 45.97
CA SER A 16 17.82 19.15 45.54
C SER A 16 18.15 19.07 44.06
N ALA A 17 19.18 18.31 43.75
CA ALA A 17 19.52 18.01 42.37
C ALA A 17 18.43 17.10 41.80
N TYR A 18 17.50 17.68 41.08
CA TYR A 18 16.66 16.89 40.15
C TYR A 18 17.58 16.48 39.00
N LEU A 19 17.97 15.23 39.00
CA LEU A 19 18.55 14.57 37.85
C LEU A 19 17.45 14.53 36.75
N GLU A 20 17.57 15.41 35.79
CA GLU A 20 16.77 15.33 34.57
C GLU A 20 17.18 14.06 33.80
N PRO A 21 16.23 13.23 33.34
CA PRO A 21 16.53 12.06 32.52
C PRO A 21 16.66 12.45 31.04
N GLU A 22 17.59 13.32 30.73
CA GLU A 22 17.78 13.85 29.37
C GLU A 22 18.99 13.26 28.65
N LEU A 23 19.47 12.09 28.96
CA LEU A 23 20.65 11.54 28.30
C LEU A 23 20.58 10.04 27.98
N MET A 24 19.40 9.52 27.57
CA MET A 24 19.32 8.16 27.06
C MET A 24 18.59 8.00 25.73
N GLU A 25 18.36 9.05 24.98
CA GLU A 25 17.75 8.95 23.63
C GLU A 25 18.70 9.18 22.46
N SER A 26 19.98 9.24 22.69
CA SER A 26 20.95 9.54 21.62
C SER A 26 21.78 8.33 21.15
N SER A 27 21.43 7.11 21.51
CA SER A 27 22.26 5.94 21.18
C SER A 27 21.55 4.79 20.50
N MET A 28 20.34 4.97 20.01
CA MET A 28 19.60 3.90 19.31
C MET A 28 19.10 4.28 17.90
N SER A 29 19.71 5.24 17.25
CA SER A 29 19.36 5.57 15.87
C SER A 29 20.42 5.13 14.86
N ASN A 30 21.02 3.95 15.08
CA ASN A 30 21.87 3.34 14.07
C ASN A 30 21.44 1.89 13.78
N SER A 31 20.18 1.61 13.90
CA SER A 31 19.56 0.41 13.36
C SER A 31 19.03 0.78 11.99
N THR A 32 19.83 0.43 10.95
CA THR A 32 19.38 0.02 9.64
C THR A 32 17.99 0.58 9.30
N GLU A 33 17.91 1.83 8.86
CA GLU A 33 16.85 2.22 7.95
C GLU A 33 17.04 1.37 6.68
N VAL A 34 16.55 0.14 6.75
CA VAL A 34 16.15 -0.55 5.54
C VAL A 34 15.18 0.44 4.88
N LEU A 35 15.60 1.05 3.80
CA LEU A 35 14.78 1.79 2.89
C LEU A 35 13.71 0.83 2.36
N LEU A 36 12.72 0.54 3.20
CA LEU A 36 11.43 0.03 2.77
C LEU A 36 10.85 1.14 1.93
N GLY A 37 11.15 1.10 0.64
CA GLY A 37 10.59 1.99 -0.34
C GLY A 37 9.09 2.05 -0.06
N LYS A 38 8.59 3.24 0.24
CA LYS A 38 7.19 3.48 0.59
C LYS A 38 6.34 3.08 -0.61
N ARG A 39 5.96 1.79 -0.69
CA ARG A 39 5.13 1.26 -1.77
C ARG A 39 3.79 1.95 -1.71
N SER A 40 3.41 2.60 -2.78
CA SER A 40 2.09 3.22 -2.89
C SER A 40 1.04 2.13 -3.06
N ALA A 41 0.03 2.13 -2.19
CA ALA A 41 -1.13 1.27 -2.34
C ALA A 41 -2.26 2.06 -3.00
N TYR A 42 -3.01 1.37 -3.85
CA TYR A 42 -4.17 1.89 -4.57
C TYR A 42 -5.41 1.14 -4.11
N SER A 43 -6.55 1.82 -4.08
CA SER A 43 -7.84 1.22 -3.75
C SER A 43 -8.85 1.50 -4.84
N GLY A 44 -9.68 0.53 -5.15
CA GLY A 44 -10.71 0.64 -6.18
C GLY A 44 -11.62 -0.57 -6.21
N MET A 45 -12.28 -0.75 -7.35
CA MET A 45 -13.15 -1.89 -7.59
C MET A 45 -12.49 -2.83 -8.59
N ALA A 46 -12.67 -4.13 -8.39
CA ALA A 46 -12.35 -5.15 -9.36
C ALA A 46 -13.61 -5.55 -10.12
N THR A 47 -13.48 -5.67 -11.43
CA THR A 47 -14.44 -6.30 -12.34
C THR A 47 -13.72 -7.39 -13.12
N TRP A 48 -14.41 -8.09 -13.99
CA TRP A 48 -13.79 -9.07 -14.89
C TRP A 48 -14.32 -8.91 -16.31
N TYR A 49 -13.50 -9.32 -17.28
CA TYR A 49 -13.85 -9.35 -18.69
C TYR A 49 -13.29 -10.62 -19.36
N ASP A 50 -13.86 -10.97 -20.50
CA ASP A 50 -13.31 -12.01 -21.35
C ASP A 50 -12.14 -11.43 -22.14
N VAL A 51 -10.92 -11.89 -21.81
CA VAL A 51 -9.69 -11.39 -22.45
C VAL A 51 -9.43 -12.02 -23.82
N GLU A 52 -10.12 -13.13 -24.15
CA GLU A 52 -9.96 -13.85 -25.43
C GLU A 52 -10.74 -13.17 -26.56
N THR A 53 -10.46 -11.91 -26.81
CA THR A 53 -11.13 -11.12 -27.84
C THR A 53 -10.45 -11.18 -29.21
N TRP A 54 -9.49 -12.09 -29.42
CA TRP A 54 -8.66 -12.22 -30.64
C TRP A 54 -7.82 -11.00 -30.95
N LYS A 55 -7.58 -10.12 -29.98
CA LYS A 55 -6.74 -8.94 -30.06
C LYS A 55 -5.73 -8.96 -28.92
N ALA A 56 -4.52 -8.50 -29.23
CA ALA A 56 -3.55 -8.25 -28.20
C ALA A 56 -4.08 -7.21 -27.20
N GLY A 57 -3.74 -7.36 -25.91
CA GLY A 57 -4.00 -6.32 -24.91
C GLY A 57 -3.30 -5.01 -25.26
N ALA A 58 -3.68 -3.92 -24.62
CA ALA A 58 -3.10 -2.60 -24.86
C ALA A 58 -1.57 -2.54 -24.67
N CYS A 59 -0.99 -3.50 -23.94
CA CYS A 59 0.46 -3.65 -23.81
C CYS A 59 1.12 -4.40 -24.98
N GLY A 60 0.34 -4.82 -25.99
CA GLY A 60 0.84 -5.43 -27.22
C GLY A 60 1.23 -6.90 -27.12
N GLN A 61 0.77 -7.61 -26.09
CA GLN A 61 1.02 -9.04 -25.89
C GLN A 61 -0.27 -9.84 -26.01
N ASP A 62 -0.14 -11.10 -26.44
CA ASP A 62 -1.26 -12.02 -26.43
C ASP A 62 -1.64 -12.36 -24.99
N ILE A 63 -2.94 -12.35 -24.73
CA ILE A 63 -3.51 -12.62 -23.42
C ILE A 63 -4.63 -13.64 -23.55
N ASP A 64 -4.79 -14.49 -22.51
CA ASP A 64 -5.86 -15.49 -22.44
C ASP A 64 -6.48 -15.53 -21.03
N ASN A 65 -7.64 -16.17 -20.92
CA ASN A 65 -8.41 -16.22 -19.67
C ASN A 65 -7.77 -17.04 -18.56
N SER A 66 -6.75 -17.86 -18.83
CA SER A 66 -6.01 -18.63 -17.83
C SER A 66 -4.91 -17.81 -17.14
N MET A 67 -4.49 -16.71 -17.76
CA MET A 67 -3.46 -15.82 -17.22
C MET A 67 -4.03 -14.95 -16.10
N HIS A 68 -3.25 -14.73 -15.05
CA HIS A 68 -3.55 -13.73 -14.02
C HIS A 68 -3.10 -12.35 -14.49
N ILE A 69 -3.94 -11.70 -15.27
CA ILE A 69 -3.68 -10.35 -15.81
C ILE A 69 -4.80 -9.38 -15.45
N VAL A 70 -4.45 -8.10 -15.51
CA VAL A 70 -5.41 -7.01 -15.35
C VAL A 70 -5.30 -5.99 -16.47
N ALA A 71 -6.45 -5.42 -16.84
CA ALA A 71 -6.54 -4.15 -17.54
C ALA A 71 -6.53 -3.01 -16.51
N LEU A 72 -5.54 -2.13 -16.60
CA LEU A 72 -5.42 -0.98 -15.73
C LEU A 72 -6.36 0.13 -16.19
N ASN A 73 -7.01 0.81 -15.25
CA ASN A 73 -7.87 1.93 -15.54
C ASN A 73 -7.13 3.05 -16.31
N GLU A 74 -7.79 3.66 -17.31
CA GLU A 74 -7.22 4.69 -18.17
C GLU A 74 -6.63 5.89 -17.39
N PRO A 75 -7.24 6.41 -16.29
CA PRO A 75 -6.66 7.50 -15.53
C PRO A 75 -5.23 7.23 -15.00
N MET A 76 -4.88 5.97 -14.79
CA MET A 76 -3.54 5.56 -14.38
C MET A 76 -2.69 5.06 -15.54
N TYR A 77 -3.31 4.36 -16.48
CA TYR A 77 -2.63 3.83 -17.67
C TYR A 77 -2.06 4.96 -18.54
N GLY A 78 -2.83 6.03 -18.71
CA GLY A 78 -2.53 7.15 -19.60
C GLY A 78 -3.17 6.99 -20.98
N SER A 79 -2.50 7.45 -22.04
CA SER A 79 -3.02 7.38 -23.41
C SER A 79 -3.23 5.94 -23.86
N LEU A 80 -4.46 5.59 -24.28
CA LEU A 80 -4.80 4.25 -24.81
C LEU A 80 -4.16 3.98 -26.20
N ASN A 81 -3.61 5.02 -26.85
CA ASN A 81 -2.94 4.89 -28.15
C ASN A 81 -1.43 4.62 -28.01
N GLU A 82 -0.91 4.57 -26.79
CA GLU A 82 0.50 4.38 -26.49
C GLU A 82 0.69 3.29 -25.44
N ARG A 83 1.83 2.62 -25.51
CA ARG A 83 2.17 1.64 -24.48
C ARG A 83 2.54 2.35 -23.17
N SER A 84 1.80 2.09 -22.12
CA SER A 84 2.04 2.66 -20.80
C SER A 84 3.32 2.11 -20.14
N SER A 85 3.93 2.92 -19.27
CA SER A 85 5.00 2.47 -18.36
C SER A 85 4.51 1.47 -17.29
N TRP A 86 3.20 1.29 -17.17
CA TRP A 86 2.58 0.28 -16.30
C TRP A 86 2.61 -1.12 -16.91
N CYS A 87 2.77 -1.25 -18.22
CA CYS A 87 2.77 -2.52 -18.92
C CYS A 87 3.86 -3.46 -18.41
N GLY A 88 3.48 -4.66 -18.04
CA GLY A 88 4.37 -5.70 -17.53
C GLY A 88 4.69 -5.58 -16.03
N LYS A 89 4.21 -4.55 -15.33
CA LYS A 89 4.42 -4.46 -13.89
C LYS A 89 3.63 -5.55 -13.16
N LYS A 90 4.31 -6.23 -12.26
CA LYS A 90 3.70 -7.18 -11.32
C LYS A 90 3.03 -6.43 -10.19
N ILE A 91 1.86 -6.90 -9.78
CA ILE A 91 1.09 -6.33 -8.68
C ILE A 91 0.61 -7.42 -7.74
N MET A 92 0.44 -7.07 -6.49
CA MET A 92 -0.31 -7.86 -5.51
C MET A 92 -1.67 -7.20 -5.31
N ILE A 93 -2.71 -8.00 -5.32
CA ILE A 93 -4.10 -7.56 -5.11
C ILE A 93 -4.61 -8.22 -3.84
N ALA A 94 -5.35 -7.47 -3.02
CA ALA A 94 -5.95 -7.94 -1.78
C ALA A 94 -7.45 -7.62 -1.73
N ASN A 95 -8.24 -8.61 -1.26
CA ASN A 95 -9.63 -8.46 -0.86
C ASN A 95 -9.83 -9.20 0.47
N GLY A 96 -9.88 -8.47 1.57
CA GLY A 96 -9.87 -9.04 2.90
C GLY A 96 -8.59 -9.84 3.17
N LEU A 97 -8.73 -11.14 3.49
CA LEU A 97 -7.61 -12.04 3.75
C LEU A 97 -7.06 -12.74 2.49
N LYS A 98 -7.76 -12.62 1.35
CA LYS A 98 -7.32 -13.20 0.08
C LYS A 98 -6.38 -12.25 -0.65
N THR A 99 -5.31 -12.81 -1.20
CA THR A 99 -4.37 -12.08 -2.07
C THR A 99 -4.06 -12.89 -3.30
N ALA A 100 -3.80 -12.22 -4.41
CA ALA A 100 -3.33 -12.84 -5.65
C ALA A 100 -2.34 -11.93 -6.37
N LYS A 101 -1.35 -12.54 -7.03
CA LYS A 101 -0.42 -11.86 -7.93
C LYS A 101 -1.05 -11.73 -9.31
N ALA A 102 -0.79 -10.60 -9.98
CA ALA A 102 -1.19 -10.39 -11.36
C ALA A 102 -0.18 -9.49 -12.09
N VAL A 103 -0.32 -9.44 -13.42
CA VAL A 103 0.49 -8.58 -14.29
C VAL A 103 -0.43 -7.60 -15.03
N ILE A 104 -0.01 -6.35 -15.15
CA ILE A 104 -0.71 -5.34 -15.94
C ILE A 104 -0.37 -5.57 -17.42
N MET A 105 -1.33 -6.00 -18.22
CA MET A 105 -1.14 -6.35 -19.62
C MET A 105 -2.14 -5.70 -20.57
N ASP A 106 -3.12 -4.98 -20.04
CA ASP A 106 -4.16 -4.34 -20.84
C ASP A 106 -4.59 -3.00 -20.21
N ALA A 107 -5.49 -2.29 -20.85
CA ALA A 107 -6.07 -1.04 -20.40
C ALA A 107 -7.58 -1.07 -20.47
N CYS A 108 -8.23 -0.54 -19.45
CA CYS A 108 -9.67 -0.38 -19.37
C CYS A 108 -10.03 1.10 -19.58
N PRO A 109 -10.80 1.46 -20.65
CA PRO A 109 -11.25 2.82 -20.86
C PRO A 109 -12.03 3.36 -19.66
N GLN A 110 -11.92 4.66 -19.41
CA GLN A 110 -12.57 5.28 -18.26
C GLN A 110 -14.11 5.14 -18.34
N THR A 111 -14.65 4.46 -17.36
CA THR A 111 -16.09 4.26 -17.14
C THR A 111 -16.41 4.37 -15.66
N LYS A 112 -17.68 4.17 -15.27
CA LYS A 112 -18.07 4.08 -13.86
C LYS A 112 -17.38 2.91 -13.15
N GLN A 113 -17.11 1.83 -13.86
CA GLN A 113 -16.44 0.64 -13.36
C GLN A 113 -14.91 0.77 -13.38
N CYS A 114 -14.35 1.41 -14.41
CA CYS A 114 -12.91 1.62 -14.59
C CYS A 114 -12.48 3.06 -14.23
N HIS A 115 -12.75 3.47 -13.00
CA HIS A 115 -12.24 4.72 -12.44
C HIS A 115 -10.84 4.54 -11.83
N HIS A 116 -10.21 5.64 -11.40
CA HIS A 116 -8.89 5.59 -10.78
C HIS A 116 -8.79 4.55 -9.66
N GLY A 117 -7.78 3.69 -9.70
CA GLY A 117 -7.56 2.60 -8.76
C GLY A 117 -8.31 1.30 -9.08
N ALA A 118 -9.28 1.32 -10.01
CA ALA A 118 -9.98 0.10 -10.43
C ALA A 118 -9.11 -0.80 -11.31
N LEU A 119 -9.39 -2.10 -11.28
CA LEU A 119 -8.78 -3.12 -12.13
C LEU A 119 -9.87 -3.96 -12.79
N ASP A 120 -9.72 -4.22 -14.10
CA ASP A 120 -10.56 -5.19 -14.81
C ASP A 120 -9.74 -6.48 -15.00
N MET A 121 -10.19 -7.57 -14.43
CA MET A 121 -9.42 -8.80 -14.26
C MET A 121 -9.73 -9.82 -15.35
N SER A 122 -8.76 -10.67 -15.69
CA SER A 122 -9.06 -11.92 -16.38
C SER A 122 -9.99 -12.79 -15.54
N MET A 123 -10.73 -13.70 -16.19
CA MET A 123 -11.70 -14.54 -15.51
C MET A 123 -11.06 -15.43 -14.44
N SER A 124 -9.90 -16.04 -14.73
CA SER A 124 -9.17 -16.86 -13.74
C SER A 124 -8.75 -16.09 -12.51
N LEU A 125 -8.21 -14.87 -12.69
CA LEU A 125 -7.79 -14.02 -11.59
C LEU A 125 -8.97 -13.61 -10.70
N PHE A 126 -10.09 -13.21 -11.29
CA PHE A 126 -11.30 -12.87 -10.54
C PHE A 126 -11.80 -14.04 -9.70
N GLN A 127 -11.71 -15.28 -10.24
CA GLN A 127 -12.13 -16.50 -9.57
C GLN A 127 -11.26 -16.89 -8.37
N GLU A 128 -10.03 -16.38 -8.26
CA GLU A 128 -9.22 -16.52 -7.04
C GLU A 128 -9.89 -15.85 -5.83
N PHE A 129 -10.67 -14.81 -6.07
CA PHE A 129 -11.36 -14.07 -5.03
C PHE A 129 -12.81 -14.48 -4.87
N HIS A 130 -13.57 -14.48 -5.95
CA HIS A 130 -15.02 -14.67 -5.96
C HIS A 130 -15.53 -15.37 -7.22
N HIS A 131 -16.74 -15.93 -7.16
CA HIS A 131 -17.42 -16.39 -8.36
C HIS A 131 -17.73 -15.24 -9.32
N LEU A 132 -17.64 -15.48 -10.64
CA LEU A 132 -17.87 -14.49 -11.69
C LEU A 132 -19.25 -13.82 -11.59
N VAL A 133 -20.25 -14.52 -11.06
CA VAL A 133 -21.62 -14.01 -10.88
C VAL A 133 -21.67 -12.76 -9.98
N LEU A 134 -20.68 -12.57 -9.08
CA LEU A 134 -20.61 -11.40 -8.24
C LEU A 134 -20.36 -10.12 -9.05
N GLY A 135 -19.61 -10.21 -10.13
CA GLY A 135 -19.34 -9.16 -11.10
C GLY A 135 -18.41 -8.04 -10.63
N VAL A 136 -18.45 -7.66 -9.35
CA VAL A 136 -17.67 -6.54 -8.82
C VAL A 136 -17.43 -6.69 -7.32
N PHE A 137 -16.21 -6.31 -6.85
CA PHE A 137 -15.88 -6.26 -5.42
C PHE A 137 -14.76 -5.23 -5.14
N PRO A 138 -14.64 -4.70 -3.91
CA PRO A 138 -13.59 -3.77 -3.54
C PRO A 138 -12.24 -4.45 -3.41
N ILE A 139 -11.17 -3.75 -3.82
CA ILE A 139 -9.78 -4.21 -3.72
C ILE A 139 -8.87 -3.12 -3.21
N THR A 140 -7.72 -3.58 -2.69
CA THR A 140 -6.51 -2.78 -2.55
C THR A 140 -5.37 -3.50 -3.24
N TRP A 141 -4.51 -2.77 -3.93
CA TRP A 141 -3.39 -3.38 -4.64
C TRP A 141 -2.16 -2.47 -4.63
N TRP A 142 -0.98 -3.06 -4.88
CA TRP A 142 0.31 -2.38 -4.93
C TRP A 142 1.25 -3.08 -5.91
N THR A 143 2.27 -2.36 -6.38
CA THR A 143 3.31 -2.96 -7.21
C THR A 143 4.24 -3.83 -6.36
N ILE A 144 4.74 -4.91 -6.94
CA ILE A 144 5.78 -5.77 -6.36
C ILE A 144 6.99 -5.79 -7.30
N ASP A 145 8.19 -5.90 -6.72
CA ASP A 145 9.44 -6.01 -7.46
C ASP A 145 9.72 -7.47 -7.83
N ASP A 146 10.54 -7.71 -8.85
CA ASP A 146 10.86 -9.06 -9.32
C ASP A 146 11.60 -9.91 -8.26
N ASP A 147 12.27 -9.28 -7.30
CA ASP A 147 12.99 -9.94 -6.21
C ASP A 147 12.03 -10.48 -5.11
N ASP A 148 10.76 -10.11 -5.14
CA ASP A 148 9.73 -10.60 -4.21
C ASP A 148 9.13 -11.98 -4.62
N ASP A 149 9.66 -12.64 -5.64
CA ASP A 149 9.14 -13.93 -6.13
C ASP A 149 9.55 -15.14 -5.29
N ASP A 150 10.60 -15.03 -4.44
CA ASP A 150 11.09 -16.13 -3.60
C ASP A 150 10.58 -16.01 -2.14
N ASP A 151 9.53 -16.79 -1.83
CA ASP A 151 9.16 -17.34 -0.51
C ASP A 151 8.77 -16.37 0.62
N HIS A 152 8.56 -15.07 0.35
CA HIS A 152 7.97 -14.19 1.35
C HIS A 152 6.75 -13.49 0.72
N PRO A 153 5.52 -13.67 1.26
CA PRO A 153 4.39 -12.87 0.83
C PRO A 153 4.78 -11.41 1.06
N SER A 154 4.91 -10.66 -0.05
CA SER A 154 5.19 -9.23 0.01
C SER A 154 4.18 -8.61 0.99
N HIS A 155 4.68 -8.16 2.14
CA HIS A 155 3.83 -7.66 3.21
C HIS A 155 3.01 -6.49 2.68
N PRO A 156 1.69 -6.45 2.97
CA PRO A 156 0.88 -5.31 2.64
C PRO A 156 1.50 -4.04 3.24
N PRO A 157 1.37 -2.89 2.58
CA PRO A 157 1.82 -1.61 3.11
C PRO A 157 1.36 -1.44 4.56
N GLU A 158 2.19 -0.89 5.41
CA GLU A 158 1.96 -0.75 6.86
C GLU A 158 0.57 -0.22 7.22
N LYS A 159 0.05 0.71 6.42
CA LYS A 159 -1.30 1.27 6.58
C LYS A 159 -2.41 0.22 6.49
N LEU A 160 -2.25 -0.81 5.64
CA LEU A 160 -3.21 -1.92 5.51
C LEU A 160 -3.12 -2.89 6.69
N ARG A 161 -1.92 -3.10 7.23
CA ARG A 161 -1.72 -3.94 8.42
C ARG A 161 -2.42 -3.34 9.64
N LEU A 162 -2.31 -2.03 9.84
CA LEU A 162 -2.99 -1.32 10.93
C LEU A 162 -4.50 -1.42 10.80
N THR A 163 -5.07 -1.25 9.61
CA THR A 163 -6.52 -1.34 9.39
C THR A 163 -7.04 -2.76 9.65
N ALA A 164 -6.33 -3.78 9.19
CA ALA A 164 -6.71 -5.18 9.43
C ALA A 164 -6.62 -5.54 10.92
N THR A 165 -5.61 -5.05 11.64
CA THR A 165 -5.45 -5.27 13.08
C THR A 165 -6.56 -4.58 13.87
N MET A 166 -6.95 -3.36 13.48
CA MET A 166 -8.05 -2.64 14.12
C MET A 166 -9.39 -3.36 13.94
N GLN A 167 -9.69 -3.84 12.73
CA GLN A 167 -10.92 -4.62 12.46
C GLN A 167 -10.97 -5.95 13.23
N LEU A 168 -9.84 -6.64 13.40
CA LEU A 168 -9.78 -7.87 14.20
C LEU A 168 -9.99 -7.62 15.69
N ASN A 169 -9.52 -6.47 16.21
CA ASN A 169 -9.74 -6.11 17.61
C ASN A 169 -11.19 -5.72 17.88
N GLU A 170 -11.84 -4.99 16.98
CA GLU A 170 -13.28 -4.68 17.11
C GLU A 170 -14.17 -5.94 17.07
N PHE A 171 -13.76 -6.98 16.34
CA PHE A 171 -14.50 -8.24 16.29
C PHE A 171 -14.32 -9.11 17.54
N LYS A 172 -13.21 -8.93 18.28
CA LYS A 172 -12.95 -9.65 19.54
C LYS A 172 -13.69 -9.07 20.75
N GLU A 173 -14.08 -7.81 20.68
CA GLU A 173 -14.77 -7.11 21.79
C GLU A 173 -16.32 -7.17 21.71
N ARG A 174 -16.88 -7.84 20.69
CA ARG A 174 -18.32 -8.10 20.55
C ARG A 174 -18.66 -9.56 20.80
#